data_6849d4afb9e3b47a7dc6241fc139ae18
#
_entry.id   6849d4afb9e3b47a7dc6241fc139ae18
#
_cell.length_a   1.000
_cell.length_b   1.000
_cell.length_c   1.000
_cell.angle_alpha   90.00
_cell.angle_beta   90.00
_cell.angle_gamma   90.00
#
_symmetry.space_group_name_H-M   'P 1'
#
loop_
_entity.id
_entity.type
_entity.pdbx_description
1 polymer ?
#
loop_
_entity_poly.entity_id
_entity_poly.type
_entity_poly.pdbx_seq_one_letter_code
_entity_poly.pdbx_strand_id
1 'polypeptide(L)'
;MELKVTRYEIDDAGVATVWLHRPERRNAWTGRMHTEYRWICRRLDDDPAVRVIVLRGSGDTFCVGADSQALARHVEAGHYDPALAADAERPGYGVRPEFDADMAWQLGLRVPMIAAVNGACAGIAMALAAFCDLRFAVEGAKVTTATARLGLPAEYGLSWMLPRLIGATHAADVLLTGRVLLAEELGRMGFFNAVLPRPEFEQRVAESAGLLAAASPAAVSAAKRQLWTDLLHGDPAAAVEESKALIGQLMQGPDYAEGVAALLEQRPPRFVR
;
A
#
# COMPACT_ATOMS: atom_id res chain seq x y z
N MET A 1 8.80 16.62 -11.75
CA MET A 1 7.43 17.15 -11.47
C MET A 1 7.45 18.04 -10.23
N GLU A 2 6.74 19.15 -10.22
CA GLU A 2 6.52 19.96 -9.02
C GLU A 2 5.36 19.36 -8.20
N LEU A 3 5.63 18.95 -6.95
CA LEU A 3 4.63 18.38 -6.05
C LEU A 3 3.86 19.52 -5.35
N LYS A 4 2.52 19.46 -5.34
CA LYS A 4 1.61 20.46 -4.76
C LYS A 4 0.68 19.89 -3.70
N VAL A 5 0.33 18.62 -3.83
CA VAL A 5 -0.68 17.94 -2.99
C VAL A 5 -0.18 16.62 -2.41
N THR A 6 1.08 16.34 -2.62
CA THR A 6 1.83 15.23 -2.03
C THR A 6 3.23 15.70 -1.64
N ARG A 7 3.91 14.95 -0.79
CA ARG A 7 5.33 15.11 -0.51
C ARG A 7 5.94 13.76 -0.16
N TYR A 8 7.25 13.65 -0.23
CA TYR A 8 7.97 12.47 0.25
C TYR A 8 9.35 12.86 0.80
N GLU A 9 9.86 12.02 1.67
CA GLU A 9 11.20 12.10 2.24
C GLU A 9 11.77 10.68 2.30
N ILE A 10 13.08 10.54 2.16
CA ILE A 10 13.80 9.27 2.28
C ILE A 10 14.84 9.47 3.38
N ASP A 11 14.83 8.60 4.38
CA ASP A 11 15.83 8.62 5.44
C ASP A 11 17.11 7.82 5.09
N ASP A 12 18.10 7.89 5.97
CA ASP A 12 19.39 7.20 5.78
C ASP A 12 19.26 5.66 5.79
N ALA A 13 18.19 5.12 6.32
CA ALA A 13 17.90 3.69 6.31
C ALA A 13 17.24 3.23 4.99
N GLY A 14 16.79 4.17 4.16
CA GLY A 14 16.06 3.88 2.92
C GLY A 14 14.55 3.73 3.13
N VAL A 15 14.02 4.22 4.24
CA VAL A 15 12.58 4.32 4.47
C VAL A 15 12.07 5.58 3.78
N ALA A 16 11.23 5.40 2.76
CA ALA A 16 10.59 6.50 2.05
C ALA A 16 9.21 6.75 2.64
N THR A 17 9.00 7.88 3.29
CA THR A 17 7.68 8.31 3.75
C THR A 17 7.02 9.18 2.70
N VAL A 18 5.81 8.80 2.29
CA VAL A 18 4.97 9.51 1.31
C VAL A 18 3.73 10.05 2.01
N TRP A 19 3.50 11.35 1.91
CA TRP A 19 2.32 11.99 2.49
C TRP A 19 1.33 12.40 1.41
N LEU A 20 0.07 12.05 1.61
CA LEU A 20 -1.06 12.72 1.00
C LEU A 20 -1.17 14.08 1.70
N HIS A 21 -0.97 15.20 0.96
CA HIS A 21 -0.70 16.50 1.58
C HIS A 21 -1.68 17.59 1.12
N ARG A 22 -2.88 17.54 1.68
CA ARG A 22 -3.93 18.57 1.61
C ARG A 22 -4.66 18.63 2.96
N PRO A 23 -3.95 18.90 4.08
CA PRO A 23 -4.54 18.80 5.43
C PRO A 23 -5.77 19.70 5.59
N GLU A 24 -5.81 20.87 4.97
CA GLU A 24 -6.95 21.80 4.94
C GLU A 24 -8.21 21.21 4.28
N ARG A 25 -8.05 20.19 3.43
CA ARG A 25 -9.12 19.42 2.77
C ARG A 25 -9.16 17.98 3.27
N ARG A 26 -8.60 17.70 4.46
CA ARG A 26 -8.52 16.36 5.06
C ARG A 26 -7.94 15.31 4.10
N ASN A 27 -6.97 15.73 3.30
CA ASN A 27 -6.29 14.95 2.28
C ASN A 27 -7.23 14.33 1.23
N ALA A 28 -8.32 15.04 0.88
CA ALA A 28 -9.26 14.61 -0.15
C ALA A 28 -8.55 14.38 -1.48
N TRP A 29 -8.86 13.24 -2.11
CA TRP A 29 -8.20 12.73 -3.31
C TRP A 29 -8.63 13.50 -4.56
N THR A 30 -7.68 13.84 -5.40
CA THR A 30 -7.87 14.53 -6.67
C THR A 30 -7.07 13.86 -7.78
N GLY A 31 -7.38 14.12 -9.05
CA GLY A 31 -6.57 13.66 -10.17
C GLY A 31 -5.12 14.16 -10.09
N ARG A 32 -4.89 15.38 -9.59
CA ARG A 32 -3.54 15.89 -9.32
C ARG A 32 -2.81 15.01 -8.27
N MET A 33 -3.46 14.68 -7.17
CA MET A 33 -2.87 13.81 -6.14
C MET A 33 -2.58 12.42 -6.69
N HIS A 34 -3.46 11.88 -7.53
CA HIS A 34 -3.27 10.60 -8.20
C HIS A 34 -2.03 10.62 -9.10
N THR A 35 -1.89 11.65 -9.93
CA THR A 35 -0.74 11.83 -10.83
C THR A 35 0.57 11.96 -10.04
N GLU A 36 0.60 12.80 -9.00
CA GLU A 36 1.79 12.98 -8.15
C GLU A 36 2.14 11.70 -7.39
N TYR A 37 1.15 10.99 -6.84
CA TYR A 37 1.36 9.73 -6.12
C TYR A 37 1.99 8.66 -7.02
N ARG A 38 1.48 8.48 -8.25
CA ARG A 38 2.06 7.56 -9.23
C ARG A 38 3.49 7.94 -9.58
N TRP A 39 3.76 9.23 -9.79
CA TRP A 39 5.10 9.73 -10.09
C TRP A 39 6.08 9.47 -8.94
N ILE A 40 5.67 9.72 -7.68
CA ILE A 40 6.49 9.43 -6.51
C ILE A 40 6.79 7.94 -6.42
N CYS A 41 5.76 7.09 -6.50
CA CYS A 41 5.94 5.64 -6.38
C CYS A 41 6.85 5.09 -7.49
N ARG A 42 6.76 5.60 -8.72
CA ARG A 42 7.68 5.23 -9.80
C ARG A 42 9.12 5.56 -9.43
N ARG A 43 9.39 6.78 -8.98
CA ARG A 43 10.74 7.19 -8.58
C ARG A 43 11.30 6.39 -7.41
N LEU A 44 10.46 6.12 -6.41
CA LEU A 44 10.88 5.34 -5.24
C LEU A 44 11.12 3.87 -5.58
N ASP A 45 10.37 3.31 -6.51
CA ASP A 45 10.55 1.94 -6.96
C ASP A 45 11.80 1.77 -7.83
N ASP A 46 12.16 2.79 -8.62
CA ASP A 46 13.36 2.81 -9.45
C ASP A 46 14.65 3.14 -8.65
N ASP A 47 14.53 3.73 -7.46
CA ASP A 47 15.68 4.11 -6.63
C ASP A 47 16.19 2.92 -5.80
N PRO A 48 17.39 2.39 -6.08
CA PRO A 48 17.94 1.25 -5.35
C PRO A 48 18.21 1.52 -3.86
N ALA A 49 18.29 2.79 -3.45
CA ALA A 49 18.45 3.17 -2.05
C ALA A 49 17.15 2.98 -1.24
N VAL A 50 15.99 2.97 -1.90
CA VAL A 50 14.70 2.80 -1.23
C VAL A 50 14.45 1.33 -0.90
N ARG A 51 14.09 1.08 0.36
CA ARG A 51 13.85 -0.24 0.96
C ARG A 51 12.39 -0.51 1.24
N VAL A 52 11.64 0.52 1.61
CA VAL A 52 10.23 0.43 1.97
C VAL A 52 9.56 1.79 1.76
N ILE A 53 8.29 1.78 1.39
CA ILE A 53 7.46 2.99 1.28
C ILE A 53 6.43 2.98 2.42
N VAL A 54 6.38 4.06 3.20
CA VAL A 54 5.34 4.32 4.21
C VAL A 54 4.40 5.38 3.68
N LEU A 55 3.16 5.00 3.37
CA LEU A 55 2.11 5.90 2.91
C LEU A 55 1.28 6.40 4.10
N ARG A 56 1.13 7.71 4.24
CA ARG A 56 0.33 8.32 5.29
C ARG A 56 -0.32 9.65 4.86
N GLY A 57 -1.25 10.16 5.64
CA GLY A 57 -1.82 11.48 5.45
C GLY A 57 -1.11 12.54 6.28
N SER A 58 -1.04 13.77 5.78
CA SER A 58 -0.59 14.93 6.56
C SER A 58 -1.65 15.32 7.60
N GLY A 59 -1.22 15.70 8.81
CA GLY A 59 -2.12 16.00 9.93
C GLY A 59 -2.76 14.75 10.54
N ASP A 60 -4.02 14.86 10.98
CA ASP A 60 -4.73 13.83 11.75
C ASP A 60 -5.69 12.98 10.90
N THR A 61 -5.57 13.03 9.59
CA THR A 61 -6.42 12.31 8.65
C THR A 61 -5.56 11.59 7.64
N PHE A 62 -5.88 10.33 7.34
CA PHE A 62 -5.23 9.62 6.25
C PHE A 62 -5.71 10.19 4.90
N CYS A 63 -6.97 9.97 4.54
CA CYS A 63 -7.62 10.57 3.38
C CYS A 63 -9.14 10.30 3.46
N VAL A 64 -9.95 11.32 3.22
CA VAL A 64 -11.42 11.22 3.31
C VAL A 64 -12.11 10.79 2.00
N GLY A 65 -11.35 10.28 1.03
CA GLY A 65 -11.88 9.86 -0.26
C GLY A 65 -11.85 10.97 -1.31
N ALA A 66 -12.63 10.81 -2.37
CA ALA A 66 -12.67 11.76 -3.47
C ALA A 66 -13.06 13.16 -3.02
N ASP A 67 -12.42 14.18 -3.59
CA ASP A 67 -12.76 15.58 -3.36
C ASP A 67 -14.21 15.85 -3.82
N SER A 68 -15.01 16.49 -2.97
CA SER A 68 -16.42 16.75 -3.25
C SER A 68 -16.65 17.57 -4.54
N GLN A 69 -15.73 18.44 -4.89
CA GLN A 69 -15.80 19.20 -6.14
C GLN A 69 -15.54 18.31 -7.37
N ALA A 70 -14.69 17.26 -7.22
CA ALA A 70 -14.52 16.28 -8.28
C ALA A 70 -15.79 15.45 -8.47
N LEU A 71 -16.43 15.01 -7.37
CA LEU A 71 -17.71 14.29 -7.44
C LEU A 71 -18.80 15.12 -8.12
N ALA A 72 -18.92 16.40 -7.80
CA ALA A 72 -19.87 17.30 -8.46
C ALA A 72 -19.65 17.38 -10.00
N ARG A 73 -18.40 17.48 -10.43
CA ARG A 73 -18.05 17.48 -11.86
C ARG A 73 -18.42 16.17 -12.56
N HIS A 74 -18.31 15.03 -11.91
CA HIS A 74 -18.75 13.74 -12.49
C HIS A 74 -20.27 13.70 -12.71
N VAL A 75 -21.05 14.29 -11.79
CA VAL A 75 -22.51 14.40 -11.97
C VAL A 75 -22.82 15.29 -13.16
N GLU A 76 -22.18 16.44 -13.28
CA GLU A 76 -22.37 17.37 -14.41
C GLU A 76 -21.96 16.75 -15.75
N ALA A 77 -20.85 16.01 -15.79
CA ALA A 77 -20.33 15.36 -16.98
C ALA A 77 -21.09 14.09 -17.37
N GLY A 78 -21.81 13.46 -16.43
CA GLY A 78 -22.51 12.20 -16.64
C GLY A 78 -21.60 10.98 -16.81
N HIS A 79 -20.31 11.10 -16.51
CA HIS A 79 -19.36 10.00 -16.55
C HIS A 79 -18.26 10.18 -15.49
N TYR A 80 -17.60 9.06 -15.17
CA TYR A 80 -16.45 9.06 -14.29
C TYR A 80 -15.19 9.46 -15.07
N ASP A 81 -14.46 10.44 -14.53
CA ASP A 81 -13.13 10.85 -15.01
C ASP A 81 -12.17 10.96 -13.80
N PRO A 82 -11.16 10.08 -13.69
CA PRO A 82 -10.18 10.16 -12.61
C PRO A 82 -9.33 11.43 -12.68
N ALA A 83 -9.45 12.23 -13.75
CA ALA A 83 -8.65 13.42 -14.03
C ALA A 83 -7.14 13.15 -13.92
N LEU A 84 -6.73 11.95 -14.33
CA LEU A 84 -5.33 11.55 -14.37
C LEU A 84 -4.67 12.20 -15.60
N ALA A 85 -3.45 12.69 -15.44
CA ALA A 85 -2.68 13.22 -16.58
C ALA A 85 -2.46 12.12 -17.63
N ALA A 86 -2.55 12.49 -18.92
CA ALA A 86 -2.43 11.52 -20.02
C ALA A 86 -1.05 10.82 -20.06
N ASP A 87 -0.02 11.49 -19.54
CA ASP A 87 1.35 11.01 -19.41
C ASP A 87 1.69 10.54 -18.01
N ALA A 88 0.67 10.23 -17.18
CA ALA A 88 0.88 9.76 -15.81
C ALA A 88 1.72 8.48 -15.78
N GLU A 89 2.67 8.46 -14.86
CA GLU A 89 3.55 7.30 -14.63
C GLU A 89 2.76 6.03 -14.31
N ARG A 90 3.34 4.90 -14.66
CA ARG A 90 2.76 3.56 -14.44
C ARG A 90 3.65 2.71 -13.53
N PRO A 91 3.76 3.08 -12.22
CA PRO A 91 4.58 2.31 -11.29
C PRO A 91 4.04 0.89 -11.13
N GLY A 92 4.93 -0.11 -11.00
CA GLY A 92 4.55 -1.51 -10.81
C GLY A 92 3.92 -2.20 -12.02
N TYR A 93 3.70 -1.48 -13.13
CA TYR A 93 3.17 -2.06 -14.37
C TYR A 93 4.24 -2.91 -15.06
N GLY A 94 3.78 -3.94 -15.80
CA GLY A 94 4.64 -4.84 -16.56
C GLY A 94 5.21 -6.01 -15.75
N VAL A 95 4.97 -6.07 -14.45
CA VAL A 95 5.35 -7.22 -13.60
C VAL A 95 4.41 -8.40 -13.90
N ARG A 96 3.10 -8.14 -13.87
CA ARG A 96 2.03 -9.07 -14.28
C ARG A 96 0.84 -8.28 -14.81
N PRO A 97 0.17 -8.78 -15.84
CA PRO A 97 -1.02 -8.11 -16.39
C PRO A 97 -2.12 -7.86 -15.34
N GLU A 98 -2.25 -8.76 -14.36
CA GLU A 98 -3.26 -8.67 -13.29
C GLU A 98 -3.01 -7.50 -12.35
N PHE A 99 -1.78 -6.98 -12.29
CA PHE A 99 -1.42 -5.81 -11.49
C PHE A 99 -1.47 -4.49 -12.28
N ASP A 100 -1.63 -4.55 -13.61
CA ASP A 100 -1.60 -3.38 -14.50
C ASP A 100 -2.92 -2.58 -14.46
N ALA A 101 -3.38 -2.21 -13.27
CA ALA A 101 -4.59 -1.43 -13.04
C ALA A 101 -4.43 -0.51 -11.82
N ASP A 102 -5.29 0.51 -11.73
CA ASP A 102 -5.27 1.46 -10.61
C ASP A 102 -5.41 0.75 -9.25
N MET A 103 -4.56 1.15 -8.33
CA MET A 103 -4.30 0.60 -7.00
C MET A 103 -3.65 -0.80 -7.03
N ALA A 104 -4.05 -1.70 -7.93
CA ALA A 104 -3.43 -3.02 -8.04
C ALA A 104 -1.94 -2.96 -8.38
N TRP A 105 -1.48 -1.92 -9.08
CA TRP A 105 -0.07 -1.73 -9.40
C TRP A 105 0.85 -1.64 -8.17
N GLN A 106 0.31 -1.29 -6.99
CA GLN A 106 1.07 -1.29 -5.74
C GLN A 106 1.64 -2.69 -5.41
N LEU A 107 0.96 -3.75 -5.84
CA LEU A 107 1.42 -5.14 -5.70
C LEU A 107 2.60 -5.45 -6.63
N GLY A 108 2.72 -4.73 -7.74
CA GLY A 108 3.80 -4.87 -8.73
C GLY A 108 5.08 -4.11 -8.36
N LEU A 109 5.07 -3.25 -7.35
CA LEU A 109 6.27 -2.54 -6.92
C LEU A 109 7.32 -3.52 -6.35
N ARG A 110 8.58 -3.24 -6.62
CA ARG A 110 9.72 -3.96 -6.06
C ARG A 110 9.80 -3.82 -4.54
N VAL A 111 9.57 -2.61 -4.04
CA VAL A 111 9.64 -2.30 -2.61
C VAL A 111 8.31 -2.58 -1.90
N PRO A 112 8.35 -3.06 -0.65
CA PRO A 112 7.13 -3.20 0.14
C PRO A 112 6.53 -1.85 0.52
N MET A 113 5.21 -1.84 0.74
CA MET A 113 4.44 -0.67 1.14
C MET A 113 3.75 -0.88 2.48
N ILE A 114 3.82 0.12 3.34
CA ILE A 114 3.09 0.19 4.61
C ILE A 114 2.04 1.30 4.50
N ALA A 115 0.77 0.98 4.70
CA ALA A 115 -0.27 1.98 4.94
C ALA A 115 -0.29 2.34 6.43
N ALA A 116 0.15 3.55 6.76
CA ALA A 116 0.07 4.14 8.10
C ALA A 116 -1.20 5.00 8.19
N VAL A 117 -2.34 4.37 8.51
CA VAL A 117 -3.65 5.01 8.55
C VAL A 117 -3.78 5.83 9.83
N ASN A 118 -3.27 7.06 9.77
CA ASN A 118 -3.16 7.98 10.90
C ASN A 118 -4.45 8.74 11.23
N GLY A 119 -5.60 8.31 10.72
CA GLY A 119 -6.92 8.89 10.96
C GLY A 119 -7.95 8.47 9.93
N ALA A 120 -8.97 9.29 9.69
CA ALA A 120 -10.08 8.94 8.80
C ALA A 120 -9.62 8.44 7.42
N CYS A 121 -10.21 7.33 6.96
CA CYS A 121 -9.90 6.65 5.71
C CYS A 121 -11.20 6.27 4.98
N ALA A 122 -11.49 6.87 3.83
CA ALA A 122 -12.76 6.66 3.15
C ALA A 122 -12.63 6.48 1.63
N GLY A 123 -13.52 5.69 1.04
CA GLY A 123 -13.60 5.46 -0.41
C GLY A 123 -12.26 4.96 -0.98
N ILE A 124 -11.74 5.65 -1.98
CA ILE A 124 -10.46 5.35 -2.64
C ILE A 124 -9.28 5.21 -1.64
N ALA A 125 -9.32 5.92 -0.50
CA ALA A 125 -8.29 5.79 0.52
C ALA A 125 -8.26 4.39 1.14
N MET A 126 -9.41 3.74 1.27
CA MET A 126 -9.47 2.35 1.72
C MET A 126 -8.85 1.40 0.68
N ALA A 127 -9.03 1.67 -0.61
CA ALA A 127 -8.37 0.91 -1.67
C ALA A 127 -6.85 1.12 -1.63
N LEU A 128 -6.37 2.38 -1.50
CA LEU A 128 -4.94 2.65 -1.32
C LEU A 128 -4.34 1.84 -0.17
N ALA A 129 -5.01 1.81 0.99
CA ALA A 129 -4.54 1.04 2.13
C ALA A 129 -4.64 -0.47 1.88
N ALA A 130 -5.71 -0.96 1.25
CA ALA A 130 -5.93 -2.38 1.01
C ALA A 130 -4.86 -3.01 0.10
N PHE A 131 -4.35 -2.25 -0.88
CA PHE A 131 -3.30 -2.70 -1.79
C PHE A 131 -1.86 -2.45 -1.28
N CYS A 132 -1.67 -1.94 -0.05
CA CYS A 132 -0.37 -1.96 0.62
C CYS A 132 -0.09 -3.36 1.20
N ASP A 133 1.19 -3.70 1.39
CA ASP A 133 1.60 -4.99 1.94
C ASP A 133 1.26 -5.09 3.44
N LEU A 134 1.54 -4.05 4.21
CA LEU A 134 1.19 -3.94 5.62
C LEU A 134 0.25 -2.74 5.88
N ARG A 135 -0.60 -2.85 6.88
CA ARG A 135 -1.58 -1.83 7.28
C ARG A 135 -1.61 -1.67 8.77
N PHE A 136 -1.37 -0.46 9.25
CA PHE A 136 -1.52 -0.08 10.64
C PHE A 136 -2.51 1.07 10.75
N ALA A 137 -3.27 1.14 11.83
CA ALA A 137 -4.17 2.24 12.06
C ALA A 137 -4.06 2.80 13.48
N VAL A 138 -4.33 4.10 13.61
CA VAL A 138 -4.51 4.73 14.91
C VAL A 138 -5.90 4.37 15.45
N GLU A 139 -6.01 4.15 16.76
CA GLU A 139 -7.30 3.92 17.43
C GLU A 139 -8.28 5.07 17.16
N GLY A 140 -9.57 4.72 17.09
CA GLY A 140 -10.65 5.67 16.82
C GLY A 140 -10.73 6.15 15.37
N ALA A 141 -9.83 5.73 14.47
CA ALA A 141 -9.93 6.10 13.06
C ALA A 141 -11.22 5.57 12.44
N LYS A 142 -11.95 6.46 11.75
CA LYS A 142 -13.19 6.12 11.04
C LYS A 142 -12.87 5.65 9.64
N VAL A 143 -13.35 4.46 9.27
CA VAL A 143 -13.10 3.84 7.97
C VAL A 143 -14.42 3.49 7.30
N THR A 144 -14.55 3.73 5.99
CA THR A 144 -15.74 3.37 5.22
C THR A 144 -15.40 3.28 3.75
N THR A 145 -16.09 2.42 3.01
CA THR A 145 -16.08 2.47 1.54
C THR A 145 -16.92 3.65 1.00
N ALA A 146 -17.96 4.02 1.74
CA ALA A 146 -18.95 5.05 1.38
C ALA A 146 -19.72 4.82 0.07
N THR A 147 -19.28 3.92 -0.81
CA THR A 147 -19.75 3.75 -2.19
C THR A 147 -21.24 3.40 -2.29
N ALA A 148 -21.72 2.46 -1.48
CA ALA A 148 -23.15 2.08 -1.49
C ALA A 148 -24.07 3.27 -1.17
N ARG A 149 -23.63 4.20 -0.32
CA ARG A 149 -24.38 5.42 0.01
C ARG A 149 -24.36 6.49 -1.08
N LEU A 150 -23.41 6.38 -2.01
CA LEU A 150 -23.27 7.25 -3.17
C LEU A 150 -23.89 6.64 -4.43
N GLY A 151 -24.50 5.45 -4.33
CA GLY A 151 -25.03 4.73 -5.49
C GLY A 151 -23.95 4.14 -6.39
N LEU A 152 -22.74 3.91 -5.84
CA LEU A 152 -21.58 3.38 -6.56
C LEU A 152 -21.28 1.93 -6.13
N PRO A 153 -20.73 1.10 -7.02
CA PRO A 153 -20.25 -0.23 -6.69
C PRO A 153 -18.95 -0.15 -5.87
N ALA A 154 -18.40 -1.30 -5.48
CA ALA A 154 -17.08 -1.37 -4.89
C ALA A 154 -16.01 -0.79 -5.84
N GLU A 155 -15.23 0.17 -5.35
CA GLU A 155 -14.24 0.90 -6.15
C GLU A 155 -12.87 0.20 -6.15
N TYR A 156 -12.11 0.41 -7.22
CA TYR A 156 -10.67 0.13 -7.31
C TYR A 156 -10.26 -1.27 -6.81
N GLY A 157 -11.06 -2.29 -7.14
CA GLY A 157 -10.72 -3.67 -6.79
C GLY A 157 -10.95 -4.05 -5.33
N LEU A 158 -11.62 -3.24 -4.51
CA LEU A 158 -11.98 -3.60 -3.14
C LEU A 158 -12.83 -4.88 -3.06
N SER A 159 -13.67 -5.16 -4.07
CA SER A 159 -14.44 -6.41 -4.17
C SER A 159 -13.55 -7.66 -4.34
N TRP A 160 -12.34 -7.50 -4.87
CA TRP A 160 -11.36 -8.56 -4.97
C TRP A 160 -10.48 -8.65 -3.72
N MET A 161 -10.04 -7.50 -3.20
CA MET A 161 -9.06 -7.46 -2.11
C MET A 161 -9.69 -7.73 -0.74
N LEU A 162 -10.84 -7.12 -0.42
CA LEU A 162 -11.44 -7.26 0.92
C LEU A 162 -11.77 -8.71 1.30
N PRO A 163 -12.40 -9.53 0.42
CA PRO A 163 -12.67 -10.93 0.78
C PRO A 163 -11.41 -11.73 1.08
N ARG A 164 -10.26 -11.35 0.50
CA ARG A 164 -8.96 -11.99 0.74
C ARG A 164 -8.33 -11.56 2.06
N LEU A 165 -8.59 -10.34 2.49
CA LEU A 165 -8.07 -9.81 3.75
C LEU A 165 -8.93 -10.19 4.96
N ILE A 166 -10.27 -10.09 4.83
CA ILE A 166 -11.22 -10.18 5.96
C ILE A 166 -12.29 -11.28 5.80
N GLY A 167 -12.16 -12.10 4.78
CA GLY A 167 -13.17 -13.11 4.45
C GLY A 167 -14.45 -12.53 3.83
N ALA A 168 -15.22 -13.36 3.12
CA ALA A 168 -16.37 -12.93 2.36
C ALA A 168 -17.49 -12.32 3.24
N THR A 169 -17.70 -12.86 4.43
CA THR A 169 -18.78 -12.38 5.35
C THR A 169 -18.53 -10.94 5.79
N HIS A 170 -17.33 -10.63 6.26
CA HIS A 170 -17.00 -9.27 6.67
C HIS A 170 -16.88 -8.32 5.47
N ALA A 171 -16.36 -8.80 4.34
CA ALA A 171 -16.31 -8.00 3.12
C ALA A 171 -17.72 -7.61 2.63
N ALA A 172 -18.70 -8.53 2.72
CA ALA A 172 -20.09 -8.24 2.38
C ALA A 172 -20.68 -7.13 3.29
N ASP A 173 -20.47 -7.20 4.60
CA ASP A 173 -20.90 -6.14 5.52
C ASP A 173 -20.29 -4.79 5.12
N VAL A 174 -18.97 -4.73 4.94
CA VAL A 174 -18.25 -3.48 4.60
C VAL A 174 -18.71 -2.91 3.25
N LEU A 175 -18.82 -3.75 2.22
CA LEU A 175 -19.10 -3.30 0.85
C LEU A 175 -20.57 -2.97 0.63
N LEU A 176 -21.48 -3.80 1.15
CA LEU A 176 -22.92 -3.66 0.84
C LEU A 176 -23.58 -2.61 1.72
N THR A 177 -23.16 -2.46 2.98
CA THR A 177 -23.74 -1.46 3.88
C THR A 177 -23.13 -0.07 3.70
N GLY A 178 -21.84 0.01 3.31
CA GLY A 178 -21.09 1.25 3.25
C GLY A 178 -21.09 2.01 4.59
N ARG A 179 -21.31 1.30 5.71
CA ARG A 179 -21.34 1.90 7.04
C ARG A 179 -19.96 2.39 7.46
N VAL A 180 -19.93 3.34 8.37
CA VAL A 180 -18.68 3.77 9.01
C VAL A 180 -18.33 2.75 10.09
N LEU A 181 -17.11 2.22 10.03
CA LEU A 181 -16.52 1.35 11.04
C LEU A 181 -15.42 2.11 11.78
N LEU A 182 -15.14 1.70 13.01
CA LEU A 182 -13.91 2.09 13.68
C LEU A 182 -12.77 1.15 13.25
N ALA A 183 -11.54 1.66 13.27
CA ALA A 183 -10.35 0.89 12.92
C ALA A 183 -10.23 -0.39 13.76
N GLU A 184 -10.62 -0.34 15.06
CA GLU A 184 -10.62 -1.48 15.98
C GLU A 184 -11.54 -2.61 15.52
N GLU A 185 -12.69 -2.26 14.94
CA GLU A 185 -13.63 -3.25 14.39
C GLU A 185 -13.01 -3.94 13.17
N LEU A 186 -12.47 -3.17 12.22
CA LEU A 186 -11.76 -3.70 11.06
C LEU A 186 -10.50 -4.47 11.42
N GLY A 187 -9.80 -4.05 12.48
CA GLY A 187 -8.64 -4.78 13.02
C GLY A 187 -9.03 -6.18 13.50
N ARG A 188 -10.16 -6.32 14.22
CA ARG A 188 -10.68 -7.64 14.62
C ARG A 188 -11.11 -8.52 13.44
N MET A 189 -11.50 -7.91 12.33
CA MET A 189 -11.81 -8.63 11.08
C MET A 189 -10.55 -9.06 10.30
N GLY A 190 -9.36 -8.53 10.66
CA GLY A 190 -8.09 -8.86 10.00
C GLY A 190 -7.63 -7.86 8.92
N PHE A 191 -8.30 -6.72 8.78
CA PHE A 191 -7.89 -5.71 7.79
C PHE A 191 -6.57 -5.02 8.16
N PHE A 192 -6.36 -4.71 9.44
CA PHE A 192 -5.14 -4.09 9.94
C PHE A 192 -4.23 -5.11 10.63
N ASN A 193 -2.94 -5.00 10.44
CA ASN A 193 -1.91 -5.75 11.16
C ASN A 193 -1.89 -5.37 12.66
N ALA A 194 -2.15 -4.09 12.97
CA ALA A 194 -2.43 -3.62 14.33
C ALA A 194 -3.21 -2.30 14.30
N VAL A 195 -3.99 -2.08 15.36
CA VAL A 195 -4.67 -0.82 15.66
C VAL A 195 -4.22 -0.39 17.05
N LEU A 196 -3.66 0.80 17.19
CA LEU A 196 -2.89 1.20 18.36
C LEU A 196 -3.16 2.67 18.73
N PRO A 197 -3.02 3.05 20.02
CA PRO A 197 -2.93 4.45 20.42
C PRO A 197 -1.84 5.17 19.63
N ARG A 198 -2.00 6.48 19.40
CA ARG A 198 -1.12 7.24 18.51
C ARG A 198 0.38 7.06 18.78
N PRO A 199 0.90 7.14 20.01
CA PRO A 199 2.35 6.97 20.24
C PRO A 199 2.83 5.58 19.83
N GLU A 200 2.09 4.54 20.19
CA GLU A 200 2.41 3.15 19.88
C GLU A 200 2.24 2.83 18.39
N PHE A 201 1.27 3.49 17.74
CA PHE A 201 1.08 3.42 16.29
C PHE A 201 2.31 3.96 15.54
N GLU A 202 2.81 5.15 15.91
CA GLU A 202 4.01 5.73 15.28
C GLU A 202 5.23 4.82 15.50
N GLN A 203 5.41 4.31 16.70
CA GLN A 203 6.48 3.37 17.03
C GLN A 203 6.37 2.08 16.20
N ARG A 204 5.19 1.46 16.12
CA ARG A 204 4.98 0.21 15.37
C ARG A 204 5.23 0.39 13.87
N VAL A 205 4.80 1.52 13.28
CA VAL A 205 5.09 1.82 11.88
C VAL A 205 6.60 1.93 11.66
N ALA A 206 7.30 2.68 12.53
CA ALA A 206 8.76 2.84 12.43
C ALA A 206 9.52 1.51 12.61
N GLU A 207 9.13 0.69 13.60
CA GLU A 207 9.71 -0.64 13.83
C GLU A 207 9.52 -1.55 12.60
N SER A 208 8.31 -1.59 12.05
CA SER A 208 8.01 -2.43 10.88
C SER A 208 8.78 -1.96 9.64
N ALA A 209 8.87 -0.64 9.43
CA ALA A 209 9.66 -0.07 8.34
C ALA A 209 11.15 -0.39 8.52
N GLY A 210 11.68 -0.26 9.75
CA GLY A 210 13.07 -0.59 10.07
C GLY A 210 13.41 -2.07 9.82
N LEU A 211 12.51 -3.00 10.17
CA LEU A 211 12.68 -4.43 9.88
C LEU A 211 12.77 -4.70 8.38
N LEU A 212 11.89 -4.07 7.59
CA LEU A 212 11.90 -4.20 6.12
C LEU A 212 13.15 -3.57 5.51
N ALA A 213 13.56 -2.40 6.02
CA ALA A 213 14.75 -1.71 5.54
C ALA A 213 16.06 -2.46 5.85
N ALA A 214 16.10 -3.19 6.96
CA ALA A 214 17.26 -3.99 7.38
C ALA A 214 17.35 -5.35 6.67
N ALA A 215 16.30 -5.81 6.01
CA ALA A 215 16.27 -7.08 5.30
C ALA A 215 16.92 -6.99 3.90
N SER A 216 17.31 -8.14 3.32
CA SER A 216 17.79 -8.21 1.94
C SER A 216 16.73 -7.68 0.97
N PRO A 217 17.03 -6.64 0.19
CA PRO A 217 16.06 -6.08 -0.76
C PRO A 217 15.64 -7.08 -1.84
N ALA A 218 16.56 -7.92 -2.28
CA ALA A 218 16.28 -8.96 -3.26
C ALA A 218 15.32 -10.02 -2.70
N ALA A 219 15.54 -10.46 -1.47
CA ALA A 219 14.70 -11.45 -0.80
C ALA A 219 13.30 -10.89 -0.49
N VAL A 220 13.21 -9.64 0.01
CA VAL A 220 11.92 -8.99 0.30
C VAL A 220 11.10 -8.78 -0.97
N SER A 221 11.74 -8.31 -2.05
CA SER A 221 11.08 -8.14 -3.35
C SER A 221 10.56 -9.48 -3.91
N ALA A 222 11.37 -10.54 -3.82
CA ALA A 222 10.97 -11.88 -4.25
C ALA A 222 9.79 -12.41 -3.42
N ALA A 223 9.86 -12.30 -2.09
CA ALA A 223 8.79 -12.74 -1.19
C ALA A 223 7.48 -11.97 -1.41
N LYS A 224 7.55 -10.64 -1.63
CA LYS A 224 6.38 -9.84 -2.00
C LYS A 224 5.75 -10.35 -3.28
N ARG A 225 6.56 -10.58 -4.32
CA ARG A 225 6.10 -11.09 -5.62
C ARG A 225 5.44 -12.47 -5.46
N GLN A 226 6.08 -13.40 -4.76
CA GLN A 226 5.52 -14.72 -4.48
C GLN A 226 4.16 -14.61 -3.79
N LEU A 227 4.07 -13.86 -2.67
CA LEU A 227 2.84 -13.69 -1.91
C LEU A 227 1.67 -13.27 -2.80
N TRP A 228 1.83 -12.19 -3.57
CA TRP A 228 0.73 -11.65 -4.36
C TRP A 228 0.45 -12.46 -5.64
N THR A 229 1.47 -13.12 -6.21
CA THR A 229 1.29 -14.02 -7.34
C THR A 229 0.56 -15.29 -6.92
N ASP A 230 0.96 -15.91 -5.83
CA ASP A 230 0.36 -17.18 -5.37
C ASP A 230 -1.11 -17.01 -4.97
N LEU A 231 -1.50 -15.81 -4.52
CA LEU A 231 -2.92 -15.49 -4.29
C LEU A 231 -3.78 -15.47 -5.56
N LEU A 232 -3.18 -15.44 -6.75
CA LEU A 232 -3.89 -15.54 -8.04
C LEU A 232 -4.06 -17.00 -8.49
N HIS A 233 -3.29 -17.93 -7.93
CA HIS A 233 -3.26 -19.32 -8.33
C HIS A 233 -3.76 -20.25 -7.23
N GLY A 234 -4.34 -21.39 -7.63
CA GLY A 234 -4.78 -22.44 -6.73
C GLY A 234 -3.87 -23.67 -6.74
N ASP A 235 -2.61 -23.52 -7.17
CA ASP A 235 -1.65 -24.63 -7.34
C ASP A 235 -0.45 -24.49 -6.38
N PRO A 236 -0.52 -25.13 -5.19
CA PRO A 236 0.58 -25.08 -4.23
C PRO A 236 1.85 -25.80 -4.71
N ALA A 237 1.74 -26.78 -5.60
CA ALA A 237 2.92 -27.46 -6.13
C ALA A 237 3.73 -26.53 -7.04
N ALA A 238 3.06 -25.77 -7.90
CA ALA A 238 3.71 -24.76 -8.73
C ALA A 238 4.40 -23.69 -7.87
N ALA A 239 3.78 -23.20 -6.79
CA ALA A 239 4.38 -22.26 -5.84
C ALA A 239 5.65 -22.82 -5.18
N VAL A 240 5.66 -24.11 -4.81
CA VAL A 240 6.85 -24.78 -4.26
C VAL A 240 7.99 -24.84 -5.28
N GLU A 241 7.72 -25.23 -6.52
CA GLU A 241 8.74 -25.30 -7.56
C GLU A 241 9.30 -23.90 -7.94
N GLU A 242 8.45 -22.88 -8.00
CA GLU A 242 8.90 -21.49 -8.17
C GLU A 242 9.78 -21.04 -7.01
N SER A 243 9.41 -21.38 -5.76
CA SER A 243 10.22 -21.07 -4.57
C SER A 243 11.61 -21.69 -4.66
N LYS A 244 11.73 -22.94 -5.09
CA LYS A 244 13.02 -23.62 -5.24
C LYS A 244 13.90 -22.93 -6.29
N ALA A 245 13.30 -22.52 -7.42
CA ALA A 245 14.00 -21.80 -8.46
C ALA A 245 14.53 -20.44 -7.96
N LEU A 246 13.69 -19.67 -7.24
CA LEU A 246 14.09 -18.40 -6.65
C LEU A 246 15.17 -18.56 -5.57
N ILE A 247 15.08 -19.58 -4.72
CA ILE A 247 16.14 -19.91 -3.75
C ILE A 247 17.45 -20.15 -4.48
N GLY A 248 17.47 -21.00 -5.52
CA GLY A 248 18.66 -21.28 -6.31
C GLY A 248 19.26 -20.02 -6.95
N GLN A 249 18.42 -19.10 -7.40
CA GLN A 249 18.86 -17.82 -7.97
C GLN A 249 19.44 -16.88 -6.89
N LEU A 250 18.73 -16.69 -5.76
CA LEU A 250 19.14 -15.75 -4.72
C LEU A 250 20.39 -16.22 -3.96
N MET A 251 20.61 -17.53 -3.84
CA MET A 251 21.82 -18.10 -3.24
C MET A 251 23.11 -17.73 -4.00
N GLN A 252 23.00 -17.37 -5.27
CA GLN A 252 24.16 -16.91 -6.07
C GLN A 252 24.47 -15.41 -5.85
N GLY A 253 23.55 -14.68 -5.18
CA GLY A 253 23.69 -13.25 -4.92
C GLY A 253 24.53 -12.94 -3.67
N PRO A 254 25.03 -11.69 -3.57
CA PRO A 254 25.84 -11.25 -2.43
C PRO A 254 25.06 -11.26 -1.10
N ASP A 255 23.75 -11.03 -1.12
CA ASP A 255 22.93 -10.95 0.08
C ASP A 255 22.87 -12.30 0.83
N TYR A 256 22.84 -13.43 0.11
CA TYR A 256 22.86 -14.73 0.76
C TYR A 256 24.20 -14.98 1.48
N ALA A 257 25.32 -14.65 0.83
CA ALA A 257 26.64 -14.78 1.43
C ALA A 257 26.79 -13.92 2.70
N GLU A 258 26.33 -12.66 2.64
CA GLU A 258 26.32 -11.76 3.80
C GLU A 258 25.41 -12.28 4.91
N GLY A 259 24.20 -12.74 4.58
CA GLY A 259 23.27 -13.30 5.55
C GLY A 259 23.84 -14.49 6.31
N VAL A 260 24.52 -15.41 5.61
CA VAL A 260 25.21 -16.55 6.21
C VAL A 260 26.39 -16.11 7.07
N ALA A 261 27.23 -15.19 6.58
CA ALA A 261 28.36 -14.67 7.35
C ALA A 261 27.89 -13.99 8.65
N ALA A 262 26.87 -13.13 8.56
CA ALA A 262 26.28 -12.44 9.70
C ALA A 262 25.73 -13.42 10.75
N LEU A 263 25.06 -14.49 10.29
CA LEU A 263 24.53 -15.55 11.17
C LEU A 263 25.67 -16.26 11.93
N LEU A 264 26.73 -16.64 11.23
CA LEU A 264 27.89 -17.33 11.84
C LEU A 264 28.66 -16.44 12.80
N GLU A 265 28.77 -15.14 12.49
CA GLU A 265 29.44 -14.13 13.30
C GLU A 265 28.54 -13.55 14.40
N GLN A 266 27.27 -13.96 14.48
CA GLN A 266 26.28 -13.47 15.46
C GLN A 266 26.15 -11.93 15.45
N ARG A 267 26.15 -11.31 14.29
CA ARG A 267 25.95 -9.86 14.07
C ARG A 267 24.77 -9.60 13.15
N PRO A 268 24.22 -8.38 13.16
CA PRO A 268 23.27 -7.95 12.14
C PRO A 268 23.88 -8.00 10.73
N PRO A 269 23.11 -8.45 9.70
CA PRO A 269 23.58 -8.42 8.32
C PRO A 269 23.68 -6.98 7.79
N ARG A 270 24.56 -6.78 6.82
CA ARG A 270 24.80 -5.49 6.15
C ARG A 270 24.60 -5.66 4.65
N PHE A 271 23.33 -5.71 4.23
CA PHE A 271 23.01 -5.86 2.82
C PHE A 271 23.39 -4.59 2.03
N VAL A 272 24.08 -4.78 0.90
CA VAL A 272 24.55 -3.68 0.07
C VAL A 272 23.35 -2.95 -0.56
N ARG A 273 23.46 -1.62 -0.60
CA ARG A 273 22.47 -0.74 -1.24
C ARG A 273 22.63 -0.73 -2.75
#